data_177c499d2503363fbca5ec0fa7c5942b
#
_entry.id   177c499d2503363fbca5ec0fa7c5942b
#
_cell.length_a   1.000
_cell.length_b   1.000
_cell.length_c   1.000
_cell.angle_alpha   90.00
_cell.angle_beta   90.00
_cell.angle_gamma   90.00
#
_symmetry.space_group_name_H-M   'P 1'
#
loop_
_entity.id
_entity.type
_entity.pdbx_description
1 polymer ?
#
loop_
_entity_poly.entity_id
_entity_poly.type
_entity_poly.pdbx_seq_one_letter_code
_entity_poly.pdbx_strand_id
1 'polypeptide(L)'
;MRERSFRLTGLALVTALTAACDDVETKKVDAPTTDITTTTSALTAQQRLAACAQDPRVVTGLATAQMCAGAGIFFQETFNGNGRTCGTCHPPQNNFTIDTRFIGTLPASDPLFVFERDSNLTNLETDSLRSAAGILENVDGFEDPTHKFAIRSVPHTLSMATSITTDPADPATTTPPEQRTGWGGDGGSLLNFLATAIEQHYPRTLQRRSGVDFRTATTQELQLVQQFQLALGRLNELNFSQVNVFDAEAMAGKAAYLDPLRGRCQVCHANGGANFEDTGKNRNFDTGTRVGQNGLFTVPFFDGVFLFDGGFGGRGLAHPNIVTLDINPPNTANNGFGNNTFSTPPVIEAADTLPGFHTNTFGPFPDAADIENVVSFYATSLFLDSPAARDLNVRFGAPANVAPDIERIARFIRALNIALNMDMAKQRLRASQTILNRFHDQNLAVQRGLINLAVAEIDDALEVLTAARVAKPFFPVAVDRLNLAKSEIATALAGATWVQRQGPLSNAISRVENARDQIGANITFTLGTGNLFF
;
A
#
# COMPACT_ATOMS: atom_id res chain seq x y z
N MET A 1 -64.72 -4.57 14.69
CA MET A 1 -65.60 -5.65 14.14
C MET A 1 -64.92 -6.27 12.93
N ARG A 2 -64.78 -7.59 13.03
CA ARG A 2 -64.47 -8.60 11.99
C ARG A 2 -63.07 -8.62 11.37
N GLU A 3 -62.29 -9.53 11.97
CA GLU A 3 -61.23 -10.33 11.34
C GLU A 3 -61.70 -11.02 10.05
N ARG A 4 -60.79 -11.21 9.13
CA ARG A 4 -60.81 -12.39 8.23
C ARG A 4 -59.38 -12.84 7.95
N SER A 5 -59.05 -13.96 8.59
CA SER A 5 -57.98 -14.88 8.20
C SER A 5 -58.20 -15.41 6.79
N PHE A 6 -57.09 -15.52 6.01
CA PHE A 6 -57.02 -16.47 4.91
C PHE A 6 -55.71 -17.26 5.01
N ARG A 7 -55.91 -18.54 5.33
CA ARG A 7 -54.89 -19.59 5.17
C ARG A 7 -54.98 -20.11 3.75
N LEU A 8 -53.88 -20.19 3.05
CA LEU A 8 -53.73 -21.05 1.88
C LEU A 8 -52.47 -21.89 2.03
N THR A 9 -52.68 -23.18 2.23
CA THR A 9 -51.76 -24.27 2.07
C THR A 9 -51.49 -24.51 0.60
N GLY A 10 -50.26 -24.43 0.18
CA GLY A 10 -49.79 -24.82 -1.16
C GLY A 10 -48.55 -25.69 -1.01
N LEU A 11 -48.74 -26.99 -1.15
CA LEU A 11 -47.72 -28.02 -1.22
C LEU A 11 -47.14 -27.98 -2.65
N ALA A 12 -45.86 -27.65 -2.80
CA ALA A 12 -45.16 -27.75 -4.07
C ALA A 12 -43.90 -28.59 -3.90
N LEU A 13 -43.89 -29.62 -4.68
CA LEU A 13 -42.91 -30.65 -4.93
C LEU A 13 -41.55 -30.04 -5.33
N VAL A 14 -40.49 -30.22 -4.52
CA VAL A 14 -39.11 -29.87 -4.87
C VAL A 14 -38.47 -31.11 -5.47
N THR A 15 -38.32 -31.13 -6.78
CA THR A 15 -37.43 -32.05 -7.49
C THR A 15 -36.01 -31.60 -7.29
N ALA A 16 -35.21 -32.38 -6.59
CA ALA A 16 -33.79 -32.20 -6.46
C ALA A 16 -33.09 -32.50 -7.79
N LEU A 17 -32.56 -31.47 -8.45
CA LEU A 17 -31.47 -31.63 -9.42
C LEU A 17 -30.16 -31.44 -8.64
N THR A 18 -29.49 -32.54 -8.36
CA THR A 18 -28.10 -32.54 -7.96
C THR A 18 -27.24 -32.26 -9.18
N ALA A 19 -26.88 -31.00 -9.38
CA ALA A 19 -25.77 -30.66 -10.23
C ALA A 19 -24.50 -30.88 -9.39
N ALA A 20 -23.69 -31.83 -9.81
CA ALA A 20 -22.34 -32.02 -9.30
C ALA A 20 -21.53 -30.76 -9.69
N CYS A 21 -21.29 -29.87 -8.73
CA CYS A 21 -20.19 -28.93 -8.82
C CYS A 21 -18.93 -29.72 -8.44
N ASP A 22 -18.12 -30.07 -9.42
CA ASP A 22 -16.75 -30.46 -9.18
C ASP A 22 -16.05 -29.30 -8.46
N ASP A 23 -15.72 -29.54 -7.20
CA ASP A 23 -14.82 -28.70 -6.44
C ASP A 23 -13.46 -28.67 -7.16
N VAL A 24 -13.22 -27.62 -7.91
CA VAL A 24 -11.86 -27.26 -8.30
C VAL A 24 -11.17 -26.78 -7.02
N GLU A 25 -10.55 -27.72 -6.31
CA GLU A 25 -9.54 -27.42 -5.30
C GLU A 25 -8.51 -26.48 -5.96
N THR A 26 -8.62 -25.19 -5.68
CA THR A 26 -7.49 -24.29 -5.88
C THR A 26 -6.39 -24.72 -4.92
N LYS A 27 -5.50 -25.58 -5.41
CA LYS A 27 -4.25 -25.87 -4.72
C LYS A 27 -3.56 -24.52 -4.50
N LYS A 28 -3.61 -24.04 -3.24
CA LYS A 28 -2.70 -23.00 -2.76
C LYS A 28 -1.30 -23.45 -3.18
N VAL A 29 -0.65 -22.69 -4.02
CA VAL A 29 0.77 -22.83 -4.27
C VAL A 29 1.44 -22.37 -2.98
N ASP A 30 1.87 -23.32 -2.19
CA ASP A 30 2.65 -23.07 -0.99
C ASP A 30 3.87 -22.22 -1.43
N ALA A 31 3.97 -21.04 -0.88
CA ALA A 31 5.23 -20.29 -0.93
C ALA A 31 6.32 -21.23 -0.41
N PRO A 32 7.52 -21.26 -1.01
CA PRO A 32 8.58 -22.12 -0.53
C PRO A 32 8.89 -21.75 0.92
N THR A 33 8.36 -22.52 1.86
CA THR A 33 8.81 -22.53 3.24
C THR A 33 10.23 -23.03 3.22
N THR A 34 11.20 -22.13 3.06
CA THR A 34 12.54 -22.41 3.53
C THR A 34 12.45 -22.42 5.05
N ASP A 35 12.45 -23.63 5.58
CA ASP A 35 12.62 -23.90 7.01
C ASP A 35 13.97 -23.34 7.45
N ILE A 36 14.00 -22.06 7.85
CA ILE A 36 15.19 -21.41 8.41
C ILE A 36 15.09 -21.50 9.93
N THR A 37 15.16 -22.72 10.44
CA THR A 37 15.57 -22.96 11.82
C THR A 37 17.10 -23.03 11.88
N THR A 38 17.77 -21.91 11.74
CA THR A 38 19.15 -21.73 12.22
C THR A 38 19.31 -20.29 12.64
N THR A 39 19.79 -20.08 13.84
CA THR A 39 20.38 -18.84 14.34
C THR A 39 21.57 -18.50 13.45
N THR A 40 21.32 -18.05 12.23
CA THR A 40 22.36 -17.48 11.39
C THR A 40 22.65 -16.08 11.93
N SER A 41 23.87 -15.87 12.42
CA SER A 41 24.42 -14.54 12.64
C SER A 41 24.06 -13.67 11.43
N ALA A 42 23.42 -12.51 11.67
CA ALA A 42 23.01 -11.61 10.60
C ALA A 42 24.20 -11.30 9.69
N LEU A 43 24.00 -11.49 8.38
CA LEU A 43 25.05 -11.18 7.40
C LEU A 43 25.35 -9.69 7.46
N THR A 44 26.63 -9.33 7.48
CA THR A 44 27.02 -7.92 7.34
C THR A 44 26.62 -7.38 5.97
N ALA A 45 26.49 -6.07 5.84
CA ALA A 45 26.19 -5.41 4.57
C ALA A 45 27.18 -5.83 3.45
N GLN A 46 28.47 -5.98 3.77
CA GLN A 46 29.48 -6.45 2.81
C GLN A 46 29.28 -7.90 2.38
N GLN A 47 28.95 -8.78 3.33
CA GLN A 47 28.66 -10.18 3.02
C GLN A 47 27.42 -10.31 2.12
N ARG A 48 26.37 -9.50 2.39
CA ARG A 48 25.18 -9.44 1.53
C ARG A 48 25.53 -8.93 0.13
N LEU A 49 26.33 -7.87 0.01
CA LEU A 49 26.77 -7.35 -1.29
C LEU A 49 27.58 -8.39 -2.07
N ALA A 50 28.48 -9.14 -1.41
CA ALA A 50 29.26 -10.19 -2.04
C ALA A 50 28.39 -11.35 -2.53
N ALA A 51 27.40 -11.78 -1.73
CA ALA A 51 26.42 -12.79 -2.13
C ALA A 51 25.57 -12.31 -3.31
N CYS A 52 25.09 -11.07 -3.23
CA CYS A 52 24.27 -10.44 -4.27
C CYS A 52 25.01 -10.25 -5.61
N ALA A 53 26.33 -10.14 -5.62
CA ALA A 53 27.11 -10.08 -6.86
C ALA A 53 26.95 -11.34 -7.73
N GLN A 54 26.51 -12.46 -7.15
CA GLN A 54 26.24 -13.72 -7.85
C GLN A 54 24.74 -13.93 -8.17
N ASP A 55 23.87 -13.01 -7.72
CA ASP A 55 22.44 -13.11 -8.03
C ASP A 55 22.20 -13.02 -9.56
N PRO A 56 21.36 -13.90 -10.14
CA PRO A 56 21.13 -13.93 -11.58
C PRO A 56 20.63 -12.59 -12.13
N ARG A 57 19.85 -11.80 -11.35
CA ARG A 57 19.36 -10.46 -11.71
C ARG A 57 20.49 -9.45 -11.81
N VAL A 58 21.51 -9.60 -10.98
CA VAL A 58 22.72 -8.76 -10.99
C VAL A 58 23.66 -9.20 -12.12
N VAL A 59 23.92 -10.49 -12.25
CA VAL A 59 24.81 -11.05 -13.30
C VAL A 59 24.27 -10.76 -14.70
N THR A 60 22.96 -10.66 -14.87
CA THR A 60 22.34 -10.29 -16.16
C THR A 60 22.19 -8.78 -16.36
N GLY A 61 22.59 -7.96 -15.40
CA GLY A 61 22.49 -6.50 -15.48
C GLY A 61 21.08 -5.93 -15.33
N LEU A 62 20.12 -6.75 -14.86
CA LEU A 62 18.75 -6.32 -14.61
C LEU A 62 18.63 -5.43 -13.36
N ALA A 63 19.55 -5.60 -12.41
CA ALA A 63 19.60 -4.82 -11.19
C ALA A 63 21.04 -4.75 -10.65
N THR A 64 21.24 -4.03 -9.55
CA THR A 64 22.55 -3.89 -8.91
C THR A 64 22.67 -4.76 -7.65
N ALA A 65 23.91 -5.06 -7.23
CA ALA A 65 24.15 -5.76 -5.98
C ALA A 65 23.62 -5.00 -4.76
N GLN A 66 23.59 -3.68 -4.81
CA GLN A 66 23.04 -2.82 -3.77
C GLN A 66 21.52 -3.02 -3.63
N MET A 67 20.79 -3.09 -4.76
CA MET A 67 19.34 -3.38 -4.75
C MET A 67 19.06 -4.74 -4.14
N CYS A 68 19.81 -5.77 -4.55
CA CYS A 68 19.70 -7.11 -3.97
C CYS A 68 19.97 -7.12 -2.47
N ALA A 69 21.07 -6.48 -2.02
CA ALA A 69 21.43 -6.44 -0.60
C ALA A 69 20.41 -5.65 0.23
N GLY A 70 19.89 -4.54 -0.29
CA GLY A 70 18.84 -3.75 0.34
C GLY A 70 17.54 -4.56 0.49
N ALA A 71 17.12 -5.28 -0.56
CA ALA A 71 15.99 -6.20 -0.49
C ALA A 71 16.22 -7.31 0.55
N GLY A 72 17.41 -7.90 0.58
CA GLY A 72 17.76 -8.91 1.57
C GLY A 72 17.68 -8.40 3.01
N ILE A 73 18.06 -7.14 3.28
CA ILE A 73 17.87 -6.52 4.60
C ILE A 73 16.38 -6.29 4.86
N PHE A 74 15.66 -5.72 3.91
CA PHE A 74 14.25 -5.36 4.04
C PHE A 74 13.36 -6.57 4.37
N PHE A 75 13.59 -7.72 3.74
CA PHE A 75 12.73 -8.91 3.90
C PHE A 75 13.26 -9.94 4.91
N GLN A 76 14.54 -9.92 5.26
CA GLN A 76 15.13 -11.01 6.04
C GLN A 76 15.82 -10.55 7.34
N GLU A 77 16.17 -9.24 7.47
CA GLU A 77 16.92 -8.79 8.63
C GLU A 77 15.97 -8.45 9.79
N THR A 78 16.13 -9.14 10.90
CA THR A 78 15.33 -8.95 12.11
C THR A 78 16.02 -8.07 13.15
N PHE A 79 17.24 -7.64 12.88
CA PHE A 79 18.07 -6.86 13.78
C PHE A 79 18.18 -7.44 15.20
N ASN A 80 18.26 -8.75 15.32
CA ASN A 80 18.23 -9.49 16.59
C ASN A 80 17.02 -9.13 17.49
N GLY A 81 15.94 -8.71 16.88
CA GLY A 81 14.72 -8.28 17.54
C GLY A 81 13.68 -9.40 17.73
N ASN A 82 12.42 -9.02 17.65
CA ASN A 82 11.25 -9.88 17.91
C ASN A 82 10.83 -10.78 16.73
N GLY A 83 11.60 -10.83 15.65
CA GLY A 83 11.34 -11.62 14.47
C GLY A 83 10.66 -10.84 13.32
N ARG A 84 10.21 -9.61 13.54
CA ARG A 84 9.70 -8.74 12.47
C ARG A 84 10.84 -8.28 11.54
N THR A 85 10.49 -8.04 10.28
CA THR A 85 11.29 -7.39 9.25
C THR A 85 10.48 -6.25 8.64
N CYS A 86 11.06 -5.42 7.78
CA CYS A 86 10.26 -4.40 7.07
C CYS A 86 9.17 -5.06 6.23
N GLY A 87 9.47 -6.20 5.60
CA GLY A 87 8.50 -6.98 4.83
C GLY A 87 7.34 -7.57 5.65
N THR A 88 7.44 -7.60 6.99
CA THR A 88 6.32 -8.03 7.85
C THR A 88 5.12 -7.09 7.74
N CYS A 89 5.36 -5.78 7.70
CA CYS A 89 4.32 -4.76 7.54
C CYS A 89 4.23 -4.25 6.09
N HIS A 90 5.25 -4.47 5.28
CA HIS A 90 5.30 -4.08 3.87
C HIS A 90 5.48 -5.31 2.96
N PRO A 91 4.52 -6.26 2.96
CA PRO A 91 4.59 -7.47 2.14
C PRO A 91 4.39 -7.14 0.66
N PRO A 92 5.24 -7.67 -0.23
CA PRO A 92 5.12 -7.40 -1.67
C PRO A 92 3.85 -8.03 -2.28
N GLN A 93 3.31 -9.07 -1.65
CA GLN A 93 2.08 -9.74 -2.07
C GLN A 93 0.82 -8.91 -1.80
N ASN A 94 0.94 -7.81 -1.07
CA ASN A 94 -0.13 -6.88 -0.76
C ASN A 94 0.32 -5.43 -1.00
N ASN A 95 1.01 -5.21 -2.11
CA ASN A 95 1.43 -3.88 -2.58
C ASN A 95 2.21 -3.06 -1.54
N PHE A 96 3.06 -3.73 -0.73
CA PHE A 96 3.87 -3.11 0.33
C PHE A 96 3.07 -2.36 1.40
N THR A 97 1.85 -2.79 1.65
CA THR A 97 1.00 -2.37 2.76
C THR A 97 0.30 -3.58 3.37
N ILE A 98 -0.50 -3.39 4.41
CA ILE A 98 -1.36 -4.42 4.98
C ILE A 98 -2.81 -3.94 5.05
N ASP A 99 -3.72 -4.86 4.81
CA ASP A 99 -5.16 -4.69 5.02
C ASP A 99 -5.71 -5.89 5.80
N THR A 100 -6.96 -5.82 6.24
CA THR A 100 -7.56 -6.87 7.07
C THR A 100 -7.78 -8.18 6.32
N ARG A 101 -7.95 -8.15 4.99
CA ARG A 101 -8.07 -9.35 4.16
C ARG A 101 -6.74 -10.10 4.13
N PHE A 102 -5.64 -9.39 3.85
CA PHE A 102 -4.29 -9.95 3.90
C PHE A 102 -3.96 -10.49 5.29
N ILE A 103 -4.16 -9.69 6.34
CA ILE A 103 -3.93 -10.08 7.74
C ILE A 103 -4.71 -11.35 8.09
N GLY A 104 -5.96 -11.49 7.62
CA GLY A 104 -6.78 -12.68 7.82
C GLY A 104 -6.24 -13.96 7.18
N THR A 105 -5.33 -13.87 6.22
CA THR A 105 -4.67 -15.03 5.59
C THR A 105 -3.44 -15.52 6.34
N LEU A 106 -2.89 -14.70 7.23
CA LEU A 106 -1.64 -14.99 7.92
C LEU A 106 -1.86 -16.00 9.07
N PRO A 107 -0.93 -16.94 9.29
CA PRO A 107 -1.00 -17.85 10.41
C PRO A 107 -0.82 -17.09 11.73
N ALA A 108 -1.39 -17.61 12.82
CA ALA A 108 -1.23 -17.01 14.15
C ALA A 108 0.25 -16.95 14.62
N SER A 109 1.13 -17.74 14.00
CA SER A 109 2.57 -17.71 14.27
C SER A 109 3.34 -16.64 13.51
N ASP A 110 2.68 -15.88 12.62
CA ASP A 110 3.33 -14.82 11.85
C ASP A 110 3.98 -13.78 12.78
N PRO A 111 5.18 -13.26 12.45
CA PRO A 111 5.84 -12.22 13.22
C PRO A 111 5.01 -10.94 13.40
N LEU A 112 4.06 -10.65 12.51
CA LEU A 112 3.14 -9.54 12.66
C LEU A 112 2.39 -9.60 14.01
N PHE A 113 2.04 -10.81 14.49
CA PHE A 113 1.27 -11.07 15.71
C PHE A 113 2.14 -11.41 16.93
N VAL A 114 3.41 -10.99 16.94
CA VAL A 114 4.31 -11.29 18.05
C VAL A 114 3.77 -10.77 19.39
N PHE A 115 3.07 -9.64 19.39
CA PHE A 115 2.49 -9.02 20.59
C PHE A 115 1.38 -9.86 21.26
N GLU A 116 0.75 -10.76 20.52
CA GLU A 116 -0.28 -11.69 21.07
C GLU A 116 0.35 -12.89 21.78
N ARG A 117 1.63 -13.16 21.55
CA ARG A 117 2.31 -14.38 21.99
C ARG A 117 3.44 -14.13 22.99
N ASP A 118 4.00 -12.94 23.00
CA ASP A 118 5.07 -12.54 23.90
C ASP A 118 4.57 -11.50 24.92
N SER A 119 4.50 -11.89 26.19
CA SER A 119 4.03 -11.02 27.27
C SER A 119 4.87 -9.76 27.47
N ASN A 120 6.12 -9.74 27.00
CA ASN A 120 6.96 -8.54 27.03
C ASN A 120 6.57 -7.52 25.94
N LEU A 121 5.72 -7.92 24.99
CA LEU A 121 5.32 -7.14 23.82
C LEU A 121 3.81 -6.92 23.72
N THR A 122 3.03 -7.24 24.76
CA THR A 122 1.56 -7.14 24.76
C THR A 122 1.06 -5.77 24.28
N ASN A 123 1.80 -4.70 24.59
CA ASN A 123 1.44 -3.33 24.20
C ASN A 123 2.25 -2.82 22.98
N LEU A 124 2.87 -3.70 22.22
CA LEU A 124 3.54 -3.30 20.97
C LEU A 124 2.51 -2.88 19.91
N GLU A 125 1.37 -3.56 19.89
CA GLU A 125 0.22 -3.26 19.04
C GLU A 125 -1.07 -3.37 19.85
N THR A 126 -2.19 -3.08 19.19
CA THR A 126 -3.54 -3.23 19.74
C THR A 126 -4.40 -4.14 18.85
N ASP A 127 -5.60 -4.49 19.29
CA ASP A 127 -6.57 -5.25 18.48
C ASP A 127 -6.94 -4.56 17.15
N SER A 128 -6.63 -3.26 17.01
CA SER A 128 -6.81 -2.53 15.77
C SER A 128 -5.97 -3.09 14.61
N LEU A 129 -4.86 -3.77 14.91
CA LEU A 129 -4.08 -4.44 13.87
C LEU A 129 -4.92 -5.48 13.12
N ARG A 130 -5.68 -6.31 13.83
CA ARG A 130 -6.53 -7.33 13.19
C ARG A 130 -7.85 -6.77 12.65
N SER A 131 -8.44 -5.83 13.38
CA SER A 131 -9.77 -5.33 13.06
C SER A 131 -9.78 -4.24 11.98
N ALA A 132 -8.69 -3.50 11.83
CA ALA A 132 -8.61 -2.34 10.96
C ALA A 132 -7.24 -2.15 10.28
N ALA A 133 -6.34 -3.13 10.35
CA ALA A 133 -4.97 -3.04 9.84
C ALA A 133 -4.20 -1.79 10.36
N GLY A 134 -4.56 -1.35 11.57
CA GLY A 134 -3.93 -0.20 12.23
C GLY A 134 -2.77 -0.64 13.10
N ILE A 135 -1.61 -0.05 12.92
CA ILE A 135 -0.44 -0.24 13.77
C ILE A 135 -0.32 0.88 14.80
N LEU A 136 0.24 0.55 15.94
CA LEU A 136 0.55 1.52 16.97
C LEU A 136 1.85 2.26 16.62
N GLU A 137 1.79 3.59 16.60
CA GLU A 137 2.94 4.46 16.41
C GLU A 137 3.13 5.37 17.62
N ASN A 138 4.30 5.29 18.26
CA ASN A 138 4.63 6.17 19.37
C ASN A 138 5.07 7.55 18.81
N VAL A 139 4.33 8.58 19.14
CA VAL A 139 4.47 9.90 18.50
C VAL A 139 5.30 10.90 19.30
N ASP A 140 5.50 10.66 20.59
CA ASP A 140 6.21 11.57 21.51
C ASP A 140 7.41 10.87 22.19
N GLY A 141 8.07 9.99 21.44
CA GLY A 141 9.16 9.18 21.96
C GLY A 141 8.67 7.88 22.61
N PHE A 142 9.58 7.12 23.18
CA PHE A 142 9.31 5.79 23.74
C PHE A 142 9.22 5.78 25.26
N GLU A 143 9.35 6.94 25.90
CA GLU A 143 9.35 7.09 27.37
C GLU A 143 7.97 6.82 27.98
N ASP A 144 6.90 7.11 27.21
CA ASP A 144 5.53 6.86 27.62
C ASP A 144 4.75 6.12 26.52
N PRO A 145 5.02 4.83 26.31
CA PRO A 145 4.36 4.07 25.24
C PRO A 145 2.88 3.79 25.52
N THR A 146 2.39 4.10 26.75
CA THR A 146 1.01 3.82 27.14
C THR A 146 0.07 5.00 26.96
N HIS A 147 0.60 6.22 26.83
CA HIS A 147 -0.20 7.44 26.80
C HIS A 147 -0.02 8.29 25.55
N LYS A 148 1.05 8.07 24.77
CA LYS A 148 1.42 8.92 23.64
C LYS A 148 1.64 8.13 22.38
N PHE A 149 0.56 7.67 21.79
CA PHE A 149 0.57 6.92 20.54
C PHE A 149 -0.58 7.33 19.63
N ALA A 150 -0.41 7.11 18.33
CA ALA A 150 -1.46 7.12 17.33
C ALA A 150 -1.64 5.71 16.77
N ILE A 151 -2.82 5.42 16.24
CA ILE A 151 -3.06 4.26 15.40
C ILE A 151 -3.05 4.73 13.96
N ARG A 152 -2.15 4.19 13.16
CA ARG A 152 -1.99 4.55 11.76
C ARG A 152 -2.05 3.34 10.85
N SER A 153 -2.49 3.55 9.62
CA SER A 153 -2.32 2.57 8.57
C SER A 153 -0.85 2.44 8.20
N VAL A 154 -0.48 1.30 7.65
CA VAL A 154 0.84 1.10 7.05
C VAL A 154 0.84 1.73 5.65
N PRO A 155 1.54 2.85 5.40
CA PRO A 155 1.62 3.41 4.06
C PRO A 155 2.38 2.46 3.13
N HIS A 156 1.93 2.32 1.89
CA HIS A 156 2.72 1.58 0.91
C HIS A 156 4.05 2.27 0.63
N THR A 157 5.08 1.49 0.29
CA THR A 157 6.43 2.01 -0.01
C THR A 157 6.68 2.18 -1.50
N LEU A 158 5.66 2.01 -2.35
CA LEU A 158 5.77 2.22 -3.79
C LEU A 158 5.95 3.70 -4.11
N SER A 159 6.74 4.00 -5.14
CA SER A 159 6.91 5.36 -5.68
C SER A 159 7.51 6.39 -4.70
N MET A 160 8.27 5.93 -3.70
CA MET A 160 8.91 6.83 -2.73
C MET A 160 9.89 7.82 -3.40
N ALA A 161 10.51 7.46 -4.51
CA ALA A 161 11.40 8.37 -5.24
C ALA A 161 10.74 9.69 -5.64
N THR A 162 9.44 9.70 -5.87
CA THR A 162 8.67 10.90 -6.25
C THR A 162 7.83 11.47 -5.10
N SER A 163 7.47 10.66 -4.10
CA SER A 163 6.52 11.05 -3.05
C SER A 163 7.15 11.67 -1.81
N ILE A 164 8.39 11.34 -1.46
CA ILE A 164 9.05 11.86 -0.24
C ILE A 164 9.80 13.18 -0.46
N THR A 165 9.54 13.89 -1.54
CA THR A 165 10.09 15.22 -1.80
C THR A 165 9.57 16.23 -0.76
N THR A 166 10.26 17.33 -0.56
CA THR A 166 9.86 18.35 0.41
C THR A 166 9.76 19.71 -0.24
N ASP A 167 8.63 20.36 -0.07
CA ASP A 167 8.46 21.76 -0.44
C ASP A 167 9.06 22.66 0.65
N PRO A 168 10.12 23.43 0.37
CA PRO A 168 10.73 24.32 1.35
C PRO A 168 9.83 25.50 1.74
N ALA A 169 8.79 25.78 0.97
CA ALA A 169 7.81 26.83 1.21
C ALA A 169 6.49 26.30 1.82
N ASP A 170 6.49 25.09 2.38
CA ASP A 170 5.32 24.51 3.02
C ASP A 170 4.89 25.33 4.22
N PRO A 171 3.69 25.94 4.22
CA PRO A 171 3.21 26.75 5.33
C PRO A 171 2.86 25.92 6.59
N ALA A 172 2.76 24.61 6.46
CA ALA A 172 2.47 23.72 7.60
C ALA A 172 3.63 23.65 8.61
N THR A 173 4.83 24.09 8.22
CA THR A 173 6.01 24.05 9.07
C THR A 173 6.94 25.22 8.82
N THR A 174 7.57 25.74 9.89
CA THR A 174 8.60 26.76 9.80
C THR A 174 9.96 26.20 9.40
N THR A 175 10.16 24.91 9.61
CA THR A 175 11.40 24.17 9.25
C THR A 175 10.99 22.86 8.59
N PRO A 176 10.83 22.85 7.26
CA PRO A 176 10.49 21.64 6.54
C PRO A 176 11.54 20.54 6.76
N PRO A 177 11.12 19.27 6.91
CA PRO A 177 12.04 18.15 7.03
C PRO A 177 12.83 17.93 5.74
N GLU A 178 13.92 17.20 5.82
CA GLU A 178 14.73 16.83 4.65
C GLU A 178 13.90 16.02 3.62
N GLN A 179 13.08 15.09 4.13
CA GLN A 179 12.16 14.27 3.32
C GLN A 179 10.83 14.10 4.03
N ARG A 180 9.74 13.95 3.26
CA ARG A 180 8.39 13.65 3.76
C ARG A 180 8.25 12.14 3.95
N THR A 181 8.56 11.64 5.14
CA THR A 181 8.44 10.22 5.48
C THR A 181 7.36 10.01 6.53
N GLY A 182 6.65 8.88 6.40
CA GLY A 182 5.48 8.57 7.22
C GLY A 182 4.26 9.46 6.90
N TRP A 183 3.13 9.17 7.53
CA TRP A 183 1.89 9.92 7.33
C TRP A 183 1.97 11.38 7.81
N GLY A 184 2.66 11.64 8.92
CA GLY A 184 2.90 13.00 9.38
C GLY A 184 3.84 13.80 8.48
N GLY A 185 4.69 13.12 7.70
CA GLY A 185 5.71 13.77 6.89
C GLY A 185 6.84 14.41 7.70
N ASP A 186 6.99 14.04 8.98
CA ASP A 186 7.93 14.61 9.95
C ASP A 186 9.05 13.65 10.37
N GLY A 187 9.14 12.47 9.75
CA GLY A 187 10.15 11.46 10.05
C GLY A 187 11.59 11.84 9.68
N GLY A 188 11.80 13.03 9.12
CA GLY A 188 13.12 13.51 8.71
C GLY A 188 13.63 12.85 7.43
N SER A 189 14.92 12.49 7.36
CA SER A 189 15.42 11.71 6.23
C SER A 189 14.90 10.27 6.27
N LEU A 190 14.83 9.62 5.10
CA LEU A 190 14.44 8.20 5.04
C LEU A 190 15.37 7.32 5.88
N LEU A 191 16.65 7.67 6.02
CA LEU A 191 17.58 6.95 6.90
C LEU A 191 17.16 7.06 8.37
N ASN A 192 16.78 8.24 8.83
CA ASN A 192 16.31 8.44 10.20
C ASN A 192 15.00 7.70 10.44
N PHE A 193 14.07 7.78 9.48
CA PHE A 193 12.78 7.08 9.56
C PHE A 193 12.98 5.56 9.66
N LEU A 194 13.87 4.98 8.85
CA LEU A 194 14.21 3.56 8.93
C LEU A 194 14.80 3.16 10.28
N ALA A 195 15.72 3.98 10.82
CA ALA A 195 16.29 3.71 12.12
C ALA A 195 15.23 3.75 13.24
N THR A 196 14.35 4.75 13.21
CA THR A 196 13.25 4.88 14.18
C THR A 196 12.25 3.74 14.04
N ALA A 197 11.90 3.30 12.82
CA ALA A 197 11.01 2.17 12.60
C ALA A 197 11.57 0.86 13.18
N ILE A 198 12.88 0.63 13.07
CA ILE A 198 13.53 -0.52 13.70
C ILE A 198 13.42 -0.42 15.23
N GLU A 199 13.70 0.74 15.80
CA GLU A 199 13.62 0.96 17.24
C GLU A 199 12.18 0.82 17.77
N GLN A 200 11.20 1.23 17.00
CA GLN A 200 9.79 1.17 17.39
C GLN A 200 9.21 -0.24 17.31
N HIS A 201 9.43 -0.97 16.21
CA HIS A 201 8.65 -2.17 15.89
C HIS A 201 9.37 -3.50 16.09
N TYR A 202 10.73 -3.49 16.25
CA TYR A 202 11.52 -4.72 16.28
C TYR A 202 12.00 -5.16 17.67
N PRO A 203 11.98 -4.34 18.75
CA PRO A 203 12.53 -4.75 20.04
C PRO A 203 11.85 -5.98 20.61
N ARG A 204 12.59 -6.76 21.38
CA ARG A 204 12.10 -7.92 22.14
C ARG A 204 11.40 -7.54 23.43
N THR A 205 11.55 -6.29 23.87
CA THR A 205 10.79 -5.70 25.00
C THR A 205 10.48 -4.23 24.72
N LEU A 206 9.44 -3.70 25.36
CA LEU A 206 9.03 -2.30 25.22
C LEU A 206 10.01 -1.28 25.85
N GLN A 207 11.06 -1.72 26.56
CA GLN A 207 12.14 -0.86 27.00
C GLN A 207 13.02 -0.39 25.83
N ARG A 208 12.97 -1.08 24.69
CA ARG A 208 13.65 -0.70 23.43
C ARG A 208 15.13 -0.38 23.60
N ARG A 209 15.85 -1.17 24.43
CA ARG A 209 17.27 -0.94 24.71
C ARG A 209 18.11 -1.41 23.55
N SER A 210 18.77 -0.47 22.88
CA SER A 210 19.74 -0.78 21.83
C SER A 210 20.87 -1.70 22.33
N GLY A 211 21.24 -2.70 21.55
CA GLY A 211 22.23 -3.71 21.90
C GLY A 211 21.74 -4.80 22.85
N VAL A 212 20.55 -4.65 23.44
CA VAL A 212 19.93 -5.63 24.35
C VAL A 212 18.65 -6.20 23.74
N ASP A 213 17.70 -5.33 23.41
CA ASP A 213 16.38 -5.74 22.91
C ASP A 213 16.36 -5.83 21.38
N PHE A 214 17.27 -5.15 20.72
CA PHE A 214 17.49 -5.21 19.26
C PHE A 214 18.93 -4.74 18.95
N ARG A 215 19.40 -5.03 17.75
CA ARG A 215 20.64 -4.52 17.18
C ARG A 215 20.38 -3.24 16.38
N THR A 216 21.11 -2.20 16.64
CA THR A 216 21.06 -0.99 15.79
C THR A 216 21.56 -1.31 14.38
N ALA A 217 20.86 -0.83 13.38
CA ALA A 217 21.30 -0.91 12.00
C ALA A 217 22.54 -0.03 11.78
N THR A 218 23.48 -0.51 10.98
CA THR A 218 24.61 0.30 10.53
C THR A 218 24.16 1.31 9.47
N THR A 219 24.87 2.42 9.33
CA THR A 219 24.62 3.41 8.28
C THR A 219 24.59 2.76 6.88
N GLN A 220 25.49 1.80 6.62
CA GLN A 220 25.54 1.10 5.34
C GLN A 220 24.27 0.26 5.10
N GLU A 221 23.76 -0.44 6.13
CA GLU A 221 22.52 -1.20 6.04
C GLU A 221 21.33 -0.28 5.73
N LEU A 222 21.22 0.85 6.46
CA LEU A 222 20.18 1.84 6.22
C LEU A 222 20.24 2.41 4.80
N GLN A 223 21.44 2.72 4.29
CA GLN A 223 21.64 3.20 2.92
C GLN A 223 21.23 2.16 1.87
N LEU A 224 21.49 0.88 2.08
CA LEU A 224 21.09 -0.19 1.19
C LEU A 224 19.55 -0.33 1.16
N VAL A 225 18.90 -0.29 2.34
CA VAL A 225 17.43 -0.32 2.42
C VAL A 225 16.81 0.91 1.78
N GLN A 226 17.37 2.10 2.02
CA GLN A 226 16.93 3.34 1.37
C GLN A 226 17.00 3.22 -0.16
N GLN A 227 18.12 2.75 -0.71
CA GLN A 227 18.28 2.57 -2.15
C GLN A 227 17.24 1.60 -2.71
N PHE A 228 16.99 0.50 -1.99
CA PHE A 228 15.96 -0.47 -2.38
C PHE A 228 14.56 0.17 -2.40
N GLN A 229 14.15 0.86 -1.33
CA GLN A 229 12.83 1.49 -1.25
C GLN A 229 12.64 2.59 -2.30
N LEU A 230 13.67 3.40 -2.57
CA LEU A 230 13.62 4.41 -3.63
C LEU A 230 13.55 3.82 -5.05
N ALA A 231 13.80 2.52 -5.19
CA ALA A 231 13.71 1.80 -6.46
C ALA A 231 12.45 0.91 -6.55
N LEU A 232 11.45 1.12 -5.67
CA LEU A 232 10.17 0.41 -5.71
C LEU A 232 9.11 1.20 -6.50
N GLY A 233 8.24 0.48 -7.19
CA GLY A 233 7.16 1.06 -7.98
C GLY A 233 7.68 1.84 -9.19
N ARG A 234 7.07 2.99 -9.43
CA ARG A 234 7.44 3.94 -10.49
C ARG A 234 8.41 5.00 -9.99
N LEU A 235 9.27 5.48 -10.87
CA LEU A 235 10.29 6.48 -10.57
C LEU A 235 10.00 7.85 -11.20
N ASN A 236 8.88 8.02 -11.89
CA ASN A 236 8.49 9.25 -12.56
C ASN A 236 7.03 9.60 -12.29
N GLU A 237 6.72 10.87 -12.39
CA GLU A 237 5.35 11.34 -12.50
C GLU A 237 4.87 11.25 -13.95
N LEU A 238 3.56 11.03 -14.10
CA LEU A 238 2.91 11.11 -15.41
C LEU A 238 2.76 12.57 -15.87
N ASN A 239 2.43 12.77 -17.12
CA ASN A 239 1.97 14.07 -17.61
C ASN A 239 0.49 13.96 -17.99
N PHE A 240 -0.40 14.36 -17.10
CA PHE A 240 -1.84 14.25 -17.32
C PHE A 240 -2.35 15.05 -18.51
N SER A 241 -1.64 16.10 -18.95
CA SER A 241 -2.03 16.80 -20.17
C SER A 241 -1.99 15.90 -21.42
N GLN A 242 -1.13 14.88 -21.41
CA GLN A 242 -0.93 13.96 -22.53
C GLN A 242 -1.61 12.60 -22.35
N VAL A 243 -1.91 12.19 -21.10
CA VAL A 243 -2.56 10.91 -20.82
C VAL A 243 -3.91 10.82 -21.52
N ASN A 244 -4.14 9.72 -22.24
CA ASN A 244 -5.39 9.41 -22.92
C ASN A 244 -5.82 7.98 -22.58
N VAL A 245 -6.81 7.84 -21.71
CA VAL A 245 -7.42 6.55 -21.35
C VAL A 245 -8.49 6.19 -22.39
N PHE A 246 -8.51 4.95 -22.85
CA PHE A 246 -9.47 4.49 -23.88
C PHE A 246 -10.85 4.12 -23.29
N ASP A 247 -11.27 4.88 -22.30
CA ASP A 247 -12.60 4.80 -21.67
C ASP A 247 -13.15 6.23 -21.48
N ALA A 248 -14.32 6.49 -22.04
CA ALA A 248 -14.89 7.84 -22.05
C ALA A 248 -15.24 8.37 -20.65
N GLU A 249 -15.71 7.49 -19.74
CA GLU A 249 -16.03 7.89 -18.36
C GLU A 249 -14.75 8.16 -17.56
N ALA A 250 -13.68 7.38 -17.77
CA ALA A 250 -12.37 7.66 -17.18
C ALA A 250 -11.79 8.99 -17.69
N MET A 251 -11.96 9.30 -18.99
CA MET A 251 -11.53 10.61 -19.53
C MET A 251 -12.37 11.78 -18.99
N ALA A 252 -13.67 11.57 -18.76
CA ALA A 252 -14.50 12.55 -18.04
C ALA A 252 -14.05 12.69 -16.58
N GLY A 253 -13.59 11.60 -15.95
CA GLY A 253 -12.96 11.60 -14.63
C GLY A 253 -11.66 12.38 -14.59
N LYS A 254 -10.78 12.20 -15.59
CA LYS A 254 -9.58 13.02 -15.74
C LYS A 254 -9.94 14.51 -15.83
N ALA A 255 -10.96 14.85 -16.62
CA ALA A 255 -11.41 16.25 -16.73
C ALA A 255 -11.89 16.78 -15.37
N ALA A 256 -12.66 16.01 -14.60
CA ALA A 256 -13.09 16.38 -13.26
C ALA A 256 -11.91 16.50 -12.27
N TYR A 257 -10.94 15.58 -12.34
CA TYR A 257 -9.71 15.61 -11.53
C TYR A 257 -8.92 16.90 -11.69
N LEU A 258 -8.91 17.45 -12.90
CA LEU A 258 -8.19 18.70 -13.26
C LEU A 258 -9.03 19.97 -13.03
N ASP A 259 -10.35 19.87 -12.98
CA ASP A 259 -11.27 21.02 -12.96
C ASP A 259 -11.37 21.63 -11.55
N PRO A 260 -11.07 22.93 -11.40
CA PRO A 260 -11.16 23.60 -10.10
C PRO A 260 -12.55 23.59 -9.46
N LEU A 261 -13.62 23.37 -10.23
CA LEU A 261 -15.00 23.34 -9.75
C LEU A 261 -15.57 21.93 -9.56
N ARG A 262 -14.77 20.88 -9.83
CA ARG A 262 -15.21 19.49 -9.82
C ARG A 262 -14.32 18.57 -9.00
N GLY A 263 -13.60 19.09 -8.01
CA GLY A 263 -12.74 18.33 -7.10
C GLY A 263 -11.29 18.79 -7.07
N ARG A 264 -10.74 19.28 -8.20
CA ARG A 264 -9.37 19.81 -8.30
C ARG A 264 -8.30 18.96 -7.60
N CYS A 265 -8.40 17.64 -7.75
CA CYS A 265 -7.47 16.70 -7.10
C CYS A 265 -6.01 16.98 -7.50
N GLN A 266 -5.83 17.48 -8.73
CA GLN A 266 -4.53 17.87 -9.30
C GLN A 266 -3.74 18.82 -8.41
N VAL A 267 -4.39 19.68 -7.62
CA VAL A 267 -3.69 20.70 -6.82
C VAL A 267 -2.79 20.09 -5.75
N CYS A 268 -3.25 19.02 -5.07
CA CYS A 268 -2.47 18.30 -4.05
C CYS A 268 -1.79 17.05 -4.61
N HIS A 269 -2.41 16.42 -5.62
CA HIS A 269 -1.97 15.16 -6.23
C HIS A 269 -1.57 15.39 -7.69
N ALA A 270 -0.59 16.27 -7.93
CA ALA A 270 -0.18 16.62 -9.28
C ALA A 270 0.18 15.38 -10.10
N ASN A 271 -0.48 15.25 -11.27
CA ASN A 271 -0.29 14.12 -12.18
C ASN A 271 -0.50 12.73 -11.55
N GLY A 272 -1.34 12.65 -10.51
CA GLY A 272 -1.62 11.43 -9.78
C GLY A 272 -0.52 11.02 -8.79
N GLY A 273 0.46 11.88 -8.58
CA GLY A 273 1.53 11.71 -7.59
C GLY A 273 1.16 12.28 -6.22
N ALA A 274 2.19 12.62 -5.46
CA ALA A 274 2.12 13.15 -4.10
C ALA A 274 2.50 14.64 -4.01
N ASN A 275 2.70 15.29 -5.15
CA ASN A 275 3.29 16.61 -5.19
C ASN A 275 2.23 17.71 -5.36
N PHE A 276 2.46 18.84 -4.73
CA PHE A 276 1.67 20.05 -4.91
C PHE A 276 1.91 20.62 -6.31
N GLU A 277 0.83 21.03 -7.01
CA GLU A 277 0.88 21.41 -8.42
C GLU A 277 1.82 22.60 -8.68
N ASP A 278 1.80 23.63 -7.80
CA ASP A 278 2.56 24.86 -8.01
C ASP A 278 4.07 24.69 -7.85
N THR A 279 4.50 23.74 -7.00
CA THR A 279 5.93 23.60 -6.67
C THR A 279 6.54 22.28 -7.17
N GLY A 280 5.71 21.31 -7.54
CA GLY A 280 6.15 19.98 -7.90
C GLY A 280 6.81 19.21 -6.74
N LYS A 281 6.49 19.59 -5.50
CA LYS A 281 7.03 18.99 -4.26
C LYS A 281 5.90 18.62 -3.32
N ASN A 282 6.14 17.62 -2.47
CA ASN A 282 5.17 17.19 -1.47
C ASN A 282 4.99 18.27 -0.38
N ARG A 283 3.76 18.50 -0.03
CA ARG A 283 3.31 19.37 1.07
C ARG A 283 2.40 18.62 2.02
N ASN A 284 2.38 19.08 3.26
CA ASN A 284 1.39 18.70 4.23
C ASN A 284 0.14 19.58 4.12
N PHE A 285 -1.03 18.95 4.26
CA PHE A 285 -2.32 19.65 4.22
C PHE A 285 -3.22 19.23 5.39
N ASP A 286 -3.92 20.20 6.00
CA ASP A 286 -5.04 19.92 6.89
C ASP A 286 -6.30 19.72 6.04
N THR A 287 -6.58 18.49 5.70
CA THR A 287 -7.74 18.08 4.89
C THR A 287 -8.96 17.72 5.73
N GLY A 288 -8.91 17.92 7.05
CA GLY A 288 -10.00 17.54 7.96
C GLY A 288 -10.04 16.03 8.27
N THR A 289 -9.10 15.23 7.76
CA THR A 289 -9.06 13.77 7.98
C THR A 289 -8.92 13.38 9.46
N ARG A 290 -8.33 14.22 10.29
CA ARG A 290 -8.25 14.02 11.74
C ARG A 290 -9.62 13.84 12.41
N VAL A 291 -10.66 14.48 11.88
CA VAL A 291 -12.02 14.46 12.46
C VAL A 291 -12.76 13.18 12.07
N GLY A 292 -12.38 12.56 10.96
CA GLY A 292 -12.95 11.28 10.50
C GLY A 292 -12.59 10.06 11.36
N GLN A 293 -11.69 10.21 12.34
CA GLN A 293 -11.29 9.13 13.25
C GLN A 293 -12.38 8.70 14.24
N ASN A 294 -13.44 9.49 14.39
CA ASN A 294 -14.48 9.27 15.38
C ASN A 294 -15.41 8.09 15.04
N GLY A 295 -14.89 6.88 14.95
CA GLY A 295 -15.77 5.73 14.82
C GLY A 295 -15.16 4.43 14.36
N LEU A 296 -13.99 4.44 13.73
CA LEU A 296 -13.38 3.20 13.21
C LEU A 296 -12.29 2.63 14.13
N PHE A 297 -11.60 3.47 14.90
CA PHE A 297 -10.67 3.02 15.91
C PHE A 297 -11.23 3.22 17.31
N THR A 298 -12.13 2.34 17.74
CA THR A 298 -12.35 2.16 19.17
C THR A 298 -11.15 1.41 19.71
N VAL A 299 -10.10 2.14 20.05
CA VAL A 299 -8.98 1.58 20.76
C VAL A 299 -9.47 1.28 22.19
N PRO A 300 -9.42 0.05 22.70
CA PRO A 300 -9.53 -0.16 24.12
C PRO A 300 -8.34 0.53 24.78
N PHE A 301 -8.65 1.54 25.59
CA PHE A 301 -7.67 2.45 26.14
C PHE A 301 -6.79 1.78 27.18
N PHE A 302 -5.52 2.07 27.11
CA PHE A 302 -4.68 2.13 28.29
C PHE A 302 -5.20 3.32 29.13
N ASP A 303 -5.77 3.06 30.27
CA ASP A 303 -6.27 4.06 31.24
C ASP A 303 -7.24 5.15 30.73
N GLY A 304 -7.93 4.92 29.61
CA GLY A 304 -9.01 5.81 29.16
C GLY A 304 -8.58 7.11 28.47
N VAL A 305 -7.34 7.23 28.03
CA VAL A 305 -6.83 8.42 27.32
C VAL A 305 -6.77 8.17 25.82
N PHE A 306 -7.48 8.99 25.04
CA PHE A 306 -7.47 8.97 23.59
C PHE A 306 -6.62 10.13 23.05
N LEU A 307 -5.60 9.83 22.25
CA LEU A 307 -4.83 10.84 21.56
C LEU A 307 -5.37 11.02 20.14
N PHE A 308 -5.64 12.25 19.75
CA PHE A 308 -5.91 12.57 18.35
C PHE A 308 -4.62 12.60 17.57
N ASP A 309 -4.59 11.88 16.45
CA ASP A 309 -3.51 12.01 15.48
C ASP A 309 -3.61 13.37 14.77
N GLY A 310 -2.75 14.29 15.15
CA GLY A 310 -2.61 15.62 14.55
C GLY A 310 -1.59 15.68 13.43
N GLY A 311 -1.05 14.55 12.97
CA GLY A 311 -0.15 14.51 11.82
C GLY A 311 1.23 15.14 12.09
N PHE A 312 1.61 16.13 11.29
CA PHE A 312 2.94 16.75 11.33
C PHE A 312 3.27 17.38 12.67
N GLY A 313 4.51 17.21 13.11
CA GLY A 313 4.97 17.77 14.38
C GLY A 313 4.47 16.99 15.60
N GLY A 314 4.20 15.69 15.42
CA GLY A 314 3.71 14.78 16.46
C GLY A 314 4.60 14.71 17.71
N ARG A 315 5.88 14.98 17.57
CA ARG A 315 6.83 14.95 18.68
C ARG A 315 6.84 16.27 19.45
N GLY A 316 6.16 16.30 20.59
CA GLY A 316 6.29 17.35 21.58
C GLY A 316 5.64 18.71 21.26
N LEU A 317 4.81 18.82 20.21
CA LEU A 317 4.08 20.05 19.93
C LEU A 317 2.65 19.95 20.45
N ALA A 318 2.38 20.67 21.56
CA ALA A 318 1.01 20.94 22.00
C ALA A 318 0.28 21.78 20.93
N HIS A 319 -0.77 21.26 20.34
CA HIS A 319 -1.54 22.00 19.35
C HIS A 319 -2.52 22.97 20.06
N PRO A 320 -2.41 24.30 19.83
CA PRO A 320 -3.24 25.28 20.54
C PRO A 320 -4.73 25.22 20.16
N ASN A 321 -5.09 24.55 19.06
CA ASN A 321 -6.45 24.53 18.52
C ASN A 321 -7.09 23.13 18.52
N ILE A 322 -6.53 22.13 19.21
CA ILE A 322 -7.24 20.89 19.41
C ILE A 322 -8.40 21.21 20.35
N VAL A 323 -9.57 21.37 19.76
CA VAL A 323 -10.82 21.36 20.51
C VAL A 323 -10.90 19.97 21.12
N THR A 324 -10.74 19.92 22.44
CA THR A 324 -11.04 18.73 23.22
C THR A 324 -12.46 18.33 22.89
N LEU A 325 -12.63 17.25 22.11
CA LEU A 325 -13.90 16.58 22.12
C LEU A 325 -14.12 16.13 23.57
N ASP A 326 -15.32 16.36 24.08
CA ASP A 326 -15.75 16.00 25.42
C ASP A 326 -15.71 14.49 25.56
N ILE A 327 -14.54 13.95 25.85
CA ILE A 327 -14.38 12.58 26.29
C ILE A 327 -14.40 12.58 27.81
N ASN A 328 -15.24 11.76 28.38
CA ASN A 328 -15.44 11.67 29.81
C ASN A 328 -14.55 10.58 30.41
N PRO A 329 -13.61 10.90 31.31
CA PRO A 329 -13.39 12.23 31.88
C PRO A 329 -12.64 13.16 30.90
N PRO A 330 -12.94 14.47 30.93
CA PRO A 330 -12.23 15.42 30.09
C PRO A 330 -10.76 15.44 30.49
N ASN A 331 -9.90 15.02 29.59
CA ASN A 331 -8.47 15.17 29.80
C ASN A 331 -8.12 16.63 29.48
N THR A 332 -7.81 17.39 30.50
CA THR A 332 -7.59 18.83 30.42
C THR A 332 -6.20 19.20 29.93
N ALA A 333 -5.32 18.25 29.69
CA ALA A 333 -3.96 18.52 29.26
C ALA A 333 -3.66 17.77 27.95
N ASN A 334 -3.68 18.50 26.85
CA ASN A 334 -3.02 18.14 25.58
C ASN A 334 -3.35 16.73 25.01
N ASN A 335 -4.64 16.45 24.73
CA ASN A 335 -5.08 15.20 24.12
C ASN A 335 -4.81 15.10 22.63
N GLY A 336 -3.89 15.85 22.12
CA GLY A 336 -3.52 15.82 20.73
C GLY A 336 -2.09 16.27 20.55
N PHE A 337 -1.54 15.93 19.43
CA PHE A 337 -0.22 16.32 19.00
C PHE A 337 -0.28 16.77 17.53
N GLY A 338 0.79 17.41 17.06
CA GLY A 338 0.88 17.86 15.69
C GLY A 338 0.04 19.09 15.36
N ASN A 339 0.05 19.49 14.10
CA ASN A 339 -0.63 20.69 13.59
C ASN A 339 -1.81 20.35 12.66
N ASN A 340 -2.33 19.14 12.69
CA ASN A 340 -3.42 18.57 11.88
C ASN A 340 -3.09 18.38 10.40
N THR A 341 -1.83 18.53 10.01
CA THR A 341 -1.45 18.35 8.61
C THR A 341 -0.81 16.99 8.38
N PHE A 342 -1.09 16.40 7.22
CA PHE A 342 -0.58 15.10 6.80
C PHE A 342 0.10 15.24 5.44
N SER A 343 1.12 14.39 5.24
CA SER A 343 1.81 14.26 3.97
C SER A 343 0.85 13.74 2.90
N THR A 344 0.94 14.31 1.71
CA THR A 344 0.12 13.89 0.56
C THR A 344 0.61 12.54 0.04
N PRO A 345 -0.23 11.48 -0.03
CA PRO A 345 0.15 10.22 -0.66
C PRO A 345 0.00 10.29 -2.19
N PRO A 346 0.70 9.46 -2.97
CA PRO A 346 0.41 9.27 -4.38
C PRO A 346 -0.94 8.55 -4.56
N VAL A 347 -1.63 8.79 -5.68
CA VAL A 347 -2.96 8.20 -5.95
C VAL A 347 -2.98 7.25 -7.14
N ILE A 348 -1.90 7.13 -7.91
CA ILE A 348 -1.81 6.15 -9.01
C ILE A 348 -1.94 4.73 -8.46
N GLU A 349 -1.33 4.46 -7.32
CA GLU A 349 -1.33 3.18 -6.62
C GLU A 349 -2.56 2.97 -5.73
N ALA A 350 -3.47 3.94 -5.63
CA ALA A 350 -4.48 3.95 -4.58
C ALA A 350 -5.59 2.91 -4.72
N ALA A 351 -5.84 2.36 -5.91
CA ALA A 351 -6.96 1.45 -6.12
C ALA A 351 -6.70 0.02 -5.58
N ASP A 352 -5.45 -0.36 -5.38
CA ASP A 352 -5.03 -1.66 -4.84
C ASP A 352 -4.16 -1.57 -3.58
N THR A 353 -4.04 -0.37 -3.01
CA THR A 353 -3.36 -0.12 -1.72
C THR A 353 -4.33 0.35 -0.62
N LEU A 354 -5.61 0.06 -0.79
CA LEU A 354 -6.63 0.35 0.21
C LEU A 354 -6.42 -0.55 1.45
N PRO A 355 -6.88 -0.13 2.65
CA PRO A 355 -7.81 0.96 2.96
C PRO A 355 -7.18 2.36 2.95
N GLY A 356 -7.98 3.39 2.69
CA GLY A 356 -7.52 4.75 2.49
C GLY A 356 -7.29 5.57 3.76
N PHE A 357 -6.47 6.61 3.62
CA PHE A 357 -6.03 7.56 4.64
C PHE A 357 -5.13 6.95 5.72
N HIS A 358 -4.51 7.83 6.51
CA HIS A 358 -3.60 7.48 7.59
C HIS A 358 -4.24 6.63 8.71
N THR A 359 -5.57 6.54 8.74
CA THR A 359 -6.35 5.83 9.75
C THR A 359 -7.16 4.67 9.22
N ASN A 360 -7.00 4.28 7.96
CA ASN A 360 -7.86 3.27 7.33
C ASN A 360 -9.37 3.58 7.44
N THR A 361 -9.74 4.86 7.48
CA THR A 361 -11.13 5.31 7.69
C THR A 361 -12.10 4.77 6.63
N PHE A 362 -11.63 4.52 5.41
CA PHE A 362 -12.40 3.98 4.31
C PHE A 362 -11.89 2.60 3.91
N GLY A 363 -12.42 1.60 4.56
CA GLY A 363 -12.11 0.19 4.53
C GLY A 363 -11.70 -0.28 5.92
N PRO A 364 -11.77 -1.49 6.28
CA PRO A 364 -11.87 -2.73 5.55
C PRO A 364 -13.21 -3.39 5.80
N PHE A 365 -14.18 -3.10 5.01
CA PHE A 365 -15.34 -3.97 4.98
C PHE A 365 -15.04 -5.10 3.99
N PRO A 366 -15.52 -6.33 4.22
CA PRO A 366 -15.11 -7.50 3.46
C PRO A 366 -15.38 -7.44 1.94
N ASP A 367 -16.06 -6.40 1.48
CA ASP A 367 -16.51 -6.25 0.09
C ASP A 367 -15.84 -5.10 -0.66
N ALA A 368 -14.52 -4.95 -0.50
CA ALA A 368 -13.69 -3.98 -1.18
C ALA A 368 -13.88 -2.54 -0.69
N ALA A 369 -12.86 -2.02 -0.04
CA ALA A 369 -12.66 -0.59 0.08
C ALA A 369 -12.61 -0.01 -1.34
N ASP A 370 -13.71 0.57 -1.78
CA ASP A 370 -13.78 1.15 -3.10
C ASP A 370 -13.07 2.49 -3.09
N ILE A 371 -12.21 2.73 -4.05
CA ILE A 371 -11.59 4.04 -4.26
C ILE A 371 -12.64 5.16 -4.36
N GLU A 372 -13.85 4.83 -4.77
CA GLU A 372 -15.01 5.74 -4.80
C GLU A 372 -15.33 6.28 -3.41
N ASN A 373 -15.23 5.46 -2.36
CA ASN A 373 -15.46 5.92 -0.99
C ASN A 373 -14.36 6.91 -0.55
N VAL A 374 -13.11 6.65 -0.91
CA VAL A 374 -11.99 7.57 -0.66
C VAL A 374 -12.22 8.90 -1.38
N VAL A 375 -12.59 8.86 -2.67
CA VAL A 375 -12.89 10.06 -3.44
C VAL A 375 -14.11 10.79 -2.88
N SER A 376 -15.12 10.08 -2.37
CA SER A 376 -16.34 10.69 -1.80
C SER A 376 -16.05 11.54 -0.56
N PHE A 377 -15.00 11.24 0.22
CA PHE A 377 -14.58 12.07 1.35
C PHE A 377 -14.38 13.54 0.95
N TYR A 378 -13.77 13.77 -0.20
CA TYR A 378 -13.48 15.12 -0.71
C TYR A 378 -14.72 15.92 -1.12
N ALA A 379 -15.89 15.26 -1.17
CA ALA A 379 -17.18 15.93 -1.37
C ALA A 379 -17.95 16.16 -0.05
N THR A 380 -17.42 15.73 1.09
CA THR A 380 -18.05 15.91 2.40
C THR A 380 -17.75 17.30 2.99
N SER A 381 -18.58 17.76 3.93
CA SER A 381 -18.31 18.98 4.69
C SER A 381 -17.01 18.90 5.50
N LEU A 382 -16.59 17.71 5.93
CA LEU A 382 -15.33 17.53 6.65
C LEU A 382 -14.15 18.05 5.82
N PHE A 383 -14.09 17.69 4.54
CA PHE A 383 -13.06 18.20 3.65
C PHE A 383 -13.36 19.63 3.18
N LEU A 384 -14.57 19.91 2.69
CA LEU A 384 -14.90 21.22 2.07
C LEU A 384 -14.80 22.39 3.06
N ASP A 385 -14.95 22.12 4.35
CA ASP A 385 -14.75 23.09 5.44
C ASP A 385 -13.33 23.09 6.01
N SER A 386 -12.46 22.23 5.53
CA SER A 386 -11.07 22.14 5.99
C SER A 386 -10.23 23.35 5.56
N PRO A 387 -9.13 23.65 6.26
CA PRO A 387 -8.18 24.67 5.84
C PRO A 387 -7.67 24.44 4.42
N ALA A 388 -7.29 23.23 4.05
CA ALA A 388 -6.79 22.92 2.72
C ALA A 388 -7.81 23.24 1.61
N ALA A 389 -9.07 22.85 1.78
CA ALA A 389 -10.10 23.11 0.78
C ALA A 389 -10.38 24.61 0.63
N ARG A 390 -10.38 25.36 1.74
CA ARG A 390 -10.60 26.82 1.72
C ARG A 390 -9.44 27.56 1.07
N ASP A 391 -8.22 27.28 1.48
CA ASP A 391 -7.01 27.98 1.02
C ASP A 391 -6.73 27.70 -0.46
N LEU A 392 -6.98 26.47 -0.91
CA LEU A 392 -6.78 26.04 -2.29
C LEU A 392 -8.01 26.25 -3.17
N ASN A 393 -9.12 26.77 -2.59
CA ASN A 393 -10.39 26.95 -3.28
C ASN A 393 -10.89 25.70 -4.01
N VAL A 394 -10.76 24.53 -3.34
CA VAL A 394 -11.27 23.26 -3.85
C VAL A 394 -12.78 23.19 -3.64
N ARG A 395 -13.51 22.81 -4.68
CA ARG A 395 -14.98 22.71 -4.65
C ARG A 395 -15.45 21.53 -5.48
N PHE A 396 -16.51 20.91 -5.04
CA PHE A 396 -17.35 20.10 -5.90
C PHE A 396 -18.55 20.94 -6.34
N GLY A 397 -18.82 20.95 -7.65
CA GLY A 397 -19.87 21.77 -8.26
C GLY A 397 -21.30 21.45 -7.79
N ALA A 398 -22.30 21.71 -8.63
CA ALA A 398 -23.69 21.47 -8.27
C ALA A 398 -23.93 20.04 -7.77
N PRO A 399 -24.77 19.83 -6.73
CA PRO A 399 -24.98 18.50 -6.11
C PRO A 399 -25.32 17.37 -7.10
N ALA A 400 -26.00 17.67 -8.20
CA ALA A 400 -26.36 16.72 -9.24
C ALA A 400 -25.14 16.11 -9.97
N ASN A 401 -23.98 16.76 -9.95
CA ASN A 401 -22.77 16.31 -10.63
C ASN A 401 -21.78 15.61 -9.69
N VAL A 402 -21.94 15.74 -8.39
CA VAL A 402 -20.97 15.23 -7.40
C VAL A 402 -20.81 13.72 -7.48
N ALA A 403 -21.91 12.97 -7.41
CA ALA A 403 -21.85 11.51 -7.45
C ALA A 403 -21.28 10.98 -8.79
N PRO A 404 -21.72 11.48 -9.97
CA PRO A 404 -21.10 11.09 -11.23
C PRO A 404 -19.61 11.43 -11.32
N ASP A 405 -19.15 12.55 -10.76
CA ASP A 405 -17.75 12.94 -10.80
C ASP A 405 -16.89 12.06 -9.88
N ILE A 406 -17.40 11.66 -8.71
CA ILE A 406 -16.74 10.69 -7.83
C ILE A 406 -16.47 9.38 -8.58
N GLU A 407 -17.50 8.80 -9.20
CA GLU A 407 -17.40 7.56 -9.96
C GLU A 407 -16.39 7.68 -11.13
N ARG A 408 -16.40 8.80 -11.83
CA ARG A 408 -15.54 9.07 -12.98
C ARG A 408 -14.07 9.28 -12.56
N ILE A 409 -13.84 10.03 -11.49
CA ILE A 409 -12.49 10.24 -10.93
C ILE A 409 -11.92 8.90 -10.46
N ALA A 410 -12.70 8.12 -9.71
CA ALA A 410 -12.30 6.79 -9.27
C ALA A 410 -11.94 5.89 -10.47
N ARG A 411 -12.77 5.91 -11.52
CA ARG A 411 -12.54 5.15 -12.75
C ARG A 411 -11.26 5.58 -13.48
N PHE A 412 -10.92 6.86 -13.48
CA PHE A 412 -9.68 7.36 -14.02
C PHE A 412 -8.47 6.86 -13.22
N ILE A 413 -8.51 6.94 -11.88
CA ILE A 413 -7.46 6.44 -10.99
C ILE A 413 -7.28 4.93 -11.18
N ARG A 414 -8.36 4.15 -11.24
CA ARG A 414 -8.31 2.71 -11.53
C ARG A 414 -7.57 2.42 -12.84
N ALA A 415 -7.84 3.17 -13.91
CA ALA A 415 -7.15 2.97 -15.18
C ALA A 415 -5.64 3.17 -15.10
N LEU A 416 -5.20 4.15 -14.31
CA LEU A 416 -3.76 4.40 -14.10
C LEU A 416 -3.11 3.28 -13.27
N ASN A 417 -3.77 2.83 -12.21
CA ASN A 417 -3.30 1.74 -11.36
C ASN A 417 -3.17 0.43 -12.15
N ILE A 418 -4.21 0.04 -12.88
CA ILE A 418 -4.20 -1.14 -13.77
C ILE A 418 -3.03 -1.07 -14.75
N ALA A 419 -2.78 0.11 -15.33
CA ALA A 419 -1.68 0.29 -16.25
C ALA A 419 -0.31 0.08 -15.58
N LEU A 420 -0.15 0.54 -14.33
CA LEU A 420 1.06 0.33 -13.54
C LEU A 420 1.28 -1.15 -13.23
N ASN A 421 0.26 -1.86 -12.73
CA ASN A 421 0.33 -3.28 -12.42
C ASN A 421 0.72 -4.11 -13.64
N MET A 422 0.12 -3.83 -14.81
CA MET A 422 0.49 -4.51 -16.05
C MET A 422 1.94 -4.24 -16.46
N ASP A 423 2.43 -3.00 -16.30
CA ASP A 423 3.82 -2.65 -16.62
C ASP A 423 4.79 -3.31 -15.64
N MET A 424 4.45 -3.45 -14.34
CA MET A 424 5.22 -4.19 -13.34
C MET A 424 5.22 -5.70 -13.64
N ALA A 425 4.07 -6.28 -13.96
CA ALA A 425 3.97 -7.68 -14.39
C ALA A 425 4.87 -7.95 -15.61
N LYS A 426 4.80 -7.09 -16.61
CA LYS A 426 5.63 -7.19 -17.82
C LYS A 426 7.13 -7.10 -17.49
N GLN A 427 7.54 -6.18 -16.61
CA GLN A 427 8.93 -6.04 -16.18
C GLN A 427 9.45 -7.36 -15.58
N ARG A 428 8.68 -7.98 -14.69
CA ARG A 428 9.05 -9.23 -14.01
C ARG A 428 9.08 -10.43 -14.95
N LEU A 429 8.10 -10.56 -15.85
CA LEU A 429 8.10 -11.62 -16.88
C LEU A 429 9.29 -11.50 -17.81
N ARG A 430 9.61 -10.30 -18.28
CA ARG A 430 10.79 -10.03 -19.12
C ARG A 430 12.10 -10.30 -18.37
N ALA A 431 12.18 -9.96 -17.10
CA ALA A 431 13.33 -10.29 -16.26
C ALA A 431 13.50 -11.81 -16.12
N SER A 432 12.41 -12.54 -15.83
CA SER A 432 12.43 -14.01 -15.80
C SER A 432 12.88 -14.60 -17.15
N GLN A 433 12.37 -14.07 -18.26
CA GLN A 433 12.76 -14.51 -19.61
C GLN A 433 14.26 -14.27 -19.88
N THR A 434 14.81 -13.13 -19.46
CA THR A 434 16.23 -12.81 -19.59
C THR A 434 17.09 -13.82 -18.82
N ILE A 435 16.70 -14.16 -17.58
CA ILE A 435 17.39 -15.16 -16.75
C ILE A 435 17.25 -16.55 -17.37
N LEU A 436 16.06 -16.92 -17.84
CA LEU A 436 15.81 -18.18 -18.53
C LEU A 436 16.71 -18.33 -19.77
N ASN A 437 16.80 -17.32 -20.61
CA ASN A 437 17.62 -17.35 -21.84
C ASN A 437 19.12 -17.41 -21.53
N ARG A 438 19.57 -16.82 -20.41
CA ARG A 438 20.98 -16.81 -20.02
C ARG A 438 21.43 -18.07 -19.30
N PHE A 439 20.58 -18.61 -18.45
CA PHE A 439 20.93 -19.68 -17.51
C PHE A 439 20.19 -20.99 -17.77
N HIS A 440 19.24 -20.99 -18.71
CA HIS A 440 18.42 -22.15 -19.06
C HIS A 440 17.70 -22.75 -17.84
N ASP A 441 18.02 -24.00 -17.48
CA ASP A 441 17.40 -24.72 -16.36
C ASP A 441 18.04 -24.42 -15.00
N GLN A 442 19.02 -23.53 -14.96
CA GLN A 442 19.61 -23.05 -13.71
C GLN A 442 18.82 -21.86 -13.14
N ASN A 443 19.01 -21.60 -11.84
CA ASN A 443 18.37 -20.47 -11.16
C ASN A 443 16.82 -20.47 -11.22
N LEU A 444 16.23 -21.66 -11.21
CA LEU A 444 14.77 -21.85 -11.32
C LEU A 444 13.99 -21.12 -10.24
N ALA A 445 14.52 -21.05 -9.01
CA ALA A 445 13.86 -20.35 -7.90
C ALA A 445 13.67 -18.87 -8.21
N VAL A 446 14.69 -18.19 -8.73
CA VAL A 446 14.62 -16.77 -9.10
C VAL A 446 13.68 -16.57 -10.30
N GLN A 447 13.76 -17.44 -11.32
CA GLN A 447 12.85 -17.37 -12.48
C GLN A 447 11.39 -17.50 -12.05
N ARG A 448 11.07 -18.50 -11.22
CA ARG A 448 9.72 -18.77 -10.71
C ARG A 448 9.25 -17.66 -9.76
N GLY A 449 10.14 -17.15 -8.90
CA GLY A 449 9.84 -16.03 -8.03
C GLY A 449 9.35 -14.81 -8.82
N LEU A 450 10.09 -14.40 -9.85
CA LEU A 450 9.70 -13.29 -10.73
C LEU A 450 8.36 -13.55 -11.45
N ILE A 451 8.12 -14.79 -11.88
CA ILE A 451 6.85 -15.16 -12.53
C ILE A 451 5.70 -15.07 -11.52
N ASN A 452 5.86 -15.58 -10.30
CA ASN A 452 4.82 -15.52 -9.26
C ASN A 452 4.48 -14.08 -8.88
N LEU A 453 5.48 -13.21 -8.79
CA LEU A 453 5.27 -11.79 -8.56
C LEU A 453 4.54 -11.11 -9.73
N ALA A 454 4.82 -11.53 -10.96
CA ALA A 454 4.06 -11.05 -12.11
C ALA A 454 2.61 -11.52 -12.09
N VAL A 455 2.33 -12.72 -11.56
CA VAL A 455 0.96 -13.21 -11.35
C VAL A 455 0.24 -12.34 -10.32
N ALA A 456 0.88 -11.97 -9.21
CA ALA A 456 0.29 -11.08 -8.22
C ALA A 456 -0.15 -9.76 -8.85
N GLU A 457 0.72 -9.10 -9.61
CA GLU A 457 0.36 -7.87 -10.32
C GLU A 457 -0.77 -8.04 -11.35
N ILE A 458 -0.83 -9.20 -12.01
CA ILE A 458 -1.94 -9.53 -12.92
C ILE A 458 -3.24 -9.71 -12.12
N ASP A 459 -3.17 -10.32 -10.95
CA ASP A 459 -4.34 -10.53 -10.09
C ASP A 459 -4.84 -9.20 -9.53
N ASP A 460 -3.95 -8.31 -9.11
CA ASP A 460 -4.29 -6.95 -8.67
C ASP A 460 -4.95 -6.15 -9.81
N ALA A 461 -4.38 -6.21 -11.02
CA ALA A 461 -4.98 -5.58 -12.20
C ALA A 461 -6.39 -6.14 -12.48
N LEU A 462 -6.58 -7.46 -12.37
CA LEU A 462 -7.89 -8.10 -12.56
C LEU A 462 -8.87 -7.71 -11.45
N GLU A 463 -8.44 -7.63 -10.19
CA GLU A 463 -9.29 -7.19 -9.08
C GLU A 463 -9.79 -5.76 -9.32
N VAL A 464 -8.92 -4.84 -9.70
CA VAL A 464 -9.29 -3.45 -10.01
C VAL A 464 -10.20 -3.36 -11.23
N LEU A 465 -9.96 -4.18 -12.28
CA LEU A 465 -10.78 -4.24 -13.49
C LEU A 465 -12.20 -4.78 -13.25
N THR A 466 -12.36 -5.69 -12.30
CA THR A 466 -13.61 -6.43 -12.07
C THR A 466 -14.27 -6.08 -10.75
N ALA A 467 -13.81 -5.02 -10.06
CA ALA A 467 -14.39 -4.57 -8.82
C ALA A 467 -15.91 -4.39 -8.92
N ALA A 468 -16.65 -4.83 -7.91
CA ALA A 468 -18.12 -4.96 -7.94
C ALA A 468 -18.85 -3.64 -8.24
N ARG A 469 -18.25 -2.49 -7.91
CA ARG A 469 -18.80 -1.15 -8.23
C ARG A 469 -18.58 -0.69 -9.66
N VAL A 470 -17.79 -1.38 -10.44
CA VAL A 470 -17.62 -1.03 -11.85
C VAL A 470 -18.86 -1.47 -12.62
N ALA A 471 -19.86 -0.60 -12.68
CA ALA A 471 -21.21 -0.87 -13.22
C ALA A 471 -21.23 -1.28 -14.71
N LYS A 472 -20.12 -1.22 -15.40
CA LYS A 472 -19.94 -1.67 -16.80
C LYS A 472 -18.61 -2.38 -16.92
N PRO A 473 -18.47 -3.35 -17.84
CA PRO A 473 -17.18 -3.97 -18.08
C PRO A 473 -16.11 -2.91 -18.34
N PHE A 474 -15.11 -2.87 -17.45
CA PHE A 474 -13.99 -1.95 -17.56
C PHE A 474 -12.88 -2.68 -18.32
N PHE A 475 -12.62 -2.27 -19.55
CA PHE A 475 -11.65 -2.91 -20.45
C PHE A 475 -11.80 -4.45 -20.58
N PRO A 476 -12.95 -4.97 -21.05
CA PRO A 476 -13.21 -6.42 -21.06
C PRO A 476 -12.18 -7.20 -21.87
N VAL A 477 -11.63 -6.61 -22.95
CA VAL A 477 -10.56 -7.23 -23.74
C VAL A 477 -9.28 -7.37 -22.94
N ALA A 478 -8.96 -6.41 -22.06
CA ALA A 478 -7.81 -6.53 -21.16
C ALA A 478 -8.01 -7.66 -20.14
N VAL A 479 -9.21 -7.81 -19.57
CA VAL A 479 -9.54 -8.93 -18.67
C VAL A 479 -9.31 -10.28 -19.36
N ASP A 480 -9.82 -10.46 -20.58
CA ASP A 480 -9.62 -11.69 -21.35
C ASP A 480 -8.12 -11.97 -21.62
N ARG A 481 -7.37 -10.94 -21.97
CA ARG A 481 -5.93 -11.08 -22.25
C ARG A 481 -5.13 -11.42 -21.00
N LEU A 482 -5.45 -10.83 -19.85
CA LEU A 482 -4.80 -11.15 -18.57
C LEU A 482 -5.10 -12.58 -18.12
N ASN A 483 -6.34 -13.05 -18.26
CA ASN A 483 -6.70 -14.45 -17.98
C ASN A 483 -5.93 -15.42 -18.90
N LEU A 484 -5.78 -15.11 -20.18
CA LEU A 484 -4.95 -15.89 -21.10
C LEU A 484 -3.47 -15.84 -20.69
N ALA A 485 -2.96 -14.68 -20.23
CA ALA A 485 -1.59 -14.58 -19.72
C ALA A 485 -1.36 -15.50 -18.51
N LYS A 486 -2.30 -15.57 -17.57
CA LYS A 486 -2.22 -16.51 -16.43
C LYS A 486 -2.18 -17.96 -16.88
N SER A 487 -2.95 -18.35 -17.90
CA SER A 487 -2.92 -19.71 -18.47
C SER A 487 -1.55 -20.04 -19.10
N GLU A 488 -0.98 -19.10 -19.84
CA GLU A 488 0.37 -19.25 -20.43
C GLU A 488 1.44 -19.34 -19.33
N ILE A 489 1.32 -18.52 -18.27
CA ILE A 489 2.21 -18.57 -17.12
C ILE A 489 2.14 -19.93 -16.42
N ALA A 490 0.94 -20.46 -16.19
CA ALA A 490 0.76 -21.78 -15.59
C ALA A 490 1.46 -22.87 -16.44
N THR A 491 1.35 -22.78 -17.78
CA THR A 491 2.05 -23.66 -18.71
C THR A 491 3.57 -23.51 -18.61
N ALA A 492 4.08 -22.28 -18.52
CA ALA A 492 5.51 -22.02 -18.33
C ALA A 492 6.03 -22.60 -17.01
N LEU A 493 5.28 -22.45 -15.91
CA LEU A 493 5.65 -22.98 -14.59
C LEU A 493 5.65 -24.51 -14.55
N ALA A 494 4.78 -25.16 -15.31
CA ALA A 494 4.71 -26.62 -15.44
C ALA A 494 5.83 -27.20 -16.32
N GLY A 495 6.47 -26.40 -17.18
CA GLY A 495 7.52 -26.84 -18.09
C GLY A 495 8.75 -27.35 -17.34
N ALA A 496 9.18 -28.60 -17.63
CA ALA A 496 10.33 -29.23 -17.00
C ALA A 496 11.67 -28.68 -17.51
N THR A 497 11.72 -28.24 -18.77
CA THR A 497 12.94 -27.76 -19.42
C THR A 497 12.78 -26.31 -19.88
N TRP A 498 13.89 -25.60 -20.06
CA TRP A 498 13.89 -24.24 -20.54
C TRP A 498 13.17 -24.08 -21.90
N VAL A 499 13.31 -25.04 -22.80
CA VAL A 499 12.63 -25.06 -24.10
C VAL A 499 11.10 -25.09 -23.93
N GLN A 500 10.59 -25.88 -22.97
CA GLN A 500 9.16 -25.94 -22.68
C GLN A 500 8.63 -24.66 -22.03
N ARG A 501 9.47 -23.92 -21.29
CA ARG A 501 9.08 -22.69 -20.61
C ARG A 501 9.14 -21.46 -21.50
N GLN A 502 10.06 -21.42 -22.48
CA GLN A 502 10.36 -20.23 -23.26
C GLN A 502 9.17 -19.73 -24.09
N GLY A 503 8.48 -20.62 -24.80
CA GLY A 503 7.34 -20.27 -25.64
C GLY A 503 6.16 -19.70 -24.84
N PRO A 504 5.66 -20.45 -23.84
CA PRO A 504 4.57 -19.96 -22.98
C PRO A 504 4.91 -18.65 -22.25
N LEU A 505 6.14 -18.47 -21.77
CA LEU A 505 6.55 -17.21 -21.15
C LEU A 505 6.53 -16.02 -22.12
N SER A 506 6.99 -16.24 -23.35
CA SER A 506 6.90 -15.22 -24.41
C SER A 506 5.45 -14.86 -24.77
N ASN A 507 4.58 -15.87 -24.82
CA ASN A 507 3.15 -15.67 -25.04
C ASN A 507 2.52 -14.88 -23.90
N ALA A 508 2.83 -15.21 -22.64
CA ALA A 508 2.34 -14.47 -21.48
C ALA A 508 2.72 -12.98 -21.54
N ILE A 509 3.99 -12.67 -21.86
CA ILE A 509 4.45 -11.29 -22.05
C ILE A 509 3.60 -10.59 -23.11
N SER A 510 3.42 -11.21 -24.27
CA SER A 510 2.62 -10.62 -25.36
C SER A 510 1.15 -10.42 -24.98
N ARG A 511 0.57 -11.31 -24.14
CA ARG A 511 -0.79 -11.15 -23.63
C ARG A 511 -0.92 -9.95 -22.69
N VAL A 512 0.04 -9.78 -21.75
CA VAL A 512 0.07 -8.62 -20.85
C VAL A 512 0.26 -7.33 -21.65
N GLU A 513 1.15 -7.29 -22.64
CA GLU A 513 1.34 -6.14 -23.52
C GLU A 513 0.05 -5.78 -24.27
N ASN A 514 -0.59 -6.77 -24.89
CA ASN A 514 -1.86 -6.57 -25.57
C ASN A 514 -3.00 -6.11 -24.64
N ALA A 515 -3.00 -6.54 -23.38
CA ALA A 515 -3.93 -6.05 -22.37
C ALA A 515 -3.64 -4.59 -22.02
N ARG A 516 -2.36 -4.26 -21.81
CA ARG A 516 -1.88 -2.92 -21.49
C ARG A 516 -2.23 -1.89 -22.56
N ASP A 517 -2.11 -2.26 -23.82
CA ASP A 517 -2.43 -1.42 -24.98
C ASP A 517 -3.94 -1.08 -25.06
N GLN A 518 -4.81 -1.82 -24.37
CA GLN A 518 -6.24 -1.51 -24.30
C GLN A 518 -6.56 -0.37 -23.33
N ILE A 519 -5.65 -0.05 -22.40
CA ILE A 519 -5.94 0.90 -21.30
C ILE A 519 -5.87 2.35 -21.79
N GLY A 520 -4.84 2.68 -22.59
CA GLY A 520 -4.67 4.05 -23.03
C GLY A 520 -3.30 4.34 -23.63
N ALA A 521 -3.16 5.54 -24.17
CA ALA A 521 -1.92 6.08 -24.73
C ALA A 521 -1.29 7.12 -23.80
N ASN A 522 0.03 7.28 -23.91
CA ASN A 522 0.84 8.24 -23.15
C ASN A 522 0.80 8.05 -21.63
N ILE A 523 0.53 6.82 -21.18
CA ILE A 523 0.68 6.41 -19.80
C ILE A 523 2.02 5.66 -19.73
N THR A 524 3.10 6.35 -19.39
CA THR A 524 4.46 5.76 -19.44
C THR A 524 5.11 5.82 -18.07
N PHE A 525 5.37 4.65 -17.50
CA PHE A 525 6.07 4.52 -16.24
C PHE A 525 7.52 4.12 -16.45
N THR A 526 8.42 4.81 -15.76
CA THR A 526 9.79 4.35 -15.52
C THR A 526 9.77 3.51 -14.26
N LEU A 527 9.98 2.21 -14.40
CA LEU A 527 9.89 1.29 -13.26
C LEU A 527 11.24 1.10 -12.57
N GLY A 528 11.21 1.07 -11.25
CA GLY A 528 12.38 0.79 -10.45
C GLY A 528 12.82 -0.67 -10.53
N THR A 529 14.12 -0.92 -10.40
CA THR A 529 14.68 -2.28 -10.43
C THR A 529 14.50 -3.01 -9.10
N GLY A 530 14.11 -2.31 -8.03
CA GLY A 530 13.70 -2.90 -6.76
C GLY A 530 12.52 -3.86 -6.92
N ASN A 531 11.62 -3.60 -7.89
CA ASN A 531 10.47 -4.46 -8.21
C ASN A 531 10.84 -5.90 -8.59
N LEU A 532 12.12 -6.19 -8.78
CA LEU A 532 12.60 -7.52 -9.16
C LEU A 532 13.06 -8.38 -7.96
N PHE A 533 13.02 -7.85 -6.73
CA PHE A 533 13.59 -8.52 -5.55
C PHE A 533 12.56 -8.73 -4.45
N PHE A 534 11.91 -9.89 -4.45
CA PHE A 534 11.09 -10.27 -3.29
C PHE A 534 11.10 -11.78 -3.08
#